data_78f25114f55a4367971ea2f77ce7513c
#
_entry.id   78f25114f55a4367971ea2f77ce7513c
#
_cell.length_a   1.000
_cell.length_b   1.000
_cell.length_c   1.000
_cell.angle_alpha   90.00
_cell.angle_beta   90.00
_cell.angle_gamma   90.00
#
_symmetry.space_group_name_H-M   'P 1'
#
loop_
_entity.id
_entity.type
_entity.pdbx_description
1 polymer ?
#
loop_
_entity_poly.entity_id
_entity_poly.type
_entity_poly.pdbx_seq_one_letter_code
_entity_poly.pdbx_strand_id
1 'polypeptide(L)'
;MKIIILLIKNPKSFVKKIFGGIPRLFKIYVSKEEFTINVRNWKKKNGDKYLRLNYPSLSENSIVFDVGGYLGDFAHEIHMKYGCKVYIFEPHPVFFEKCNQRFADNINIITLNYGLSDISGKFKLTDSVDGSSFLNLKGKDTVICEVRNIFDVLKDLKINNIDLMKVNIEGGEYPLLQHIADKNSLDIVNFYQIQFHNFIEEAEKKRQKILIALNRSHTNTWCYKFVWESWERK
;
A
#
# COMPACT_ATOMS: atom_id res chain seq x y z
N MET A 1 5.76 11.02 -46.97
CA MET A 1 4.91 10.67 -48.11
C MET A 1 3.82 9.64 -47.81
N LYS A 2 4.03 8.60 -47.00
CA LYS A 2 2.98 7.59 -46.64
C LYS A 2 1.80 8.12 -45.78
N ILE A 3 2.00 9.13 -44.98
CA ILE A 3 0.95 9.71 -44.09
C ILE A 3 -0.06 10.55 -44.90
N ILE A 4 0.39 11.29 -45.91
CA ILE A 4 -0.47 12.12 -46.76
C ILE A 4 -1.40 11.26 -47.64
N ILE A 5 -0.94 10.09 -48.09
CA ILE A 5 -1.70 9.15 -48.94
C ILE A 5 -2.86 8.50 -48.16
N LEU A 6 -2.71 8.30 -46.85
CA LEU A 6 -3.77 7.75 -45.95
C LEU A 6 -4.90 8.78 -45.72
N LEU A 7 -4.58 10.06 -45.64
CA LEU A 7 -5.56 11.16 -45.47
C LEU A 7 -6.51 11.27 -46.65
N ILE A 8 -6.01 11.03 -47.87
CA ILE A 8 -6.81 11.15 -49.10
C ILE A 8 -7.73 9.93 -49.34
N LYS A 9 -7.35 8.73 -48.88
CA LYS A 9 -8.12 7.51 -49.13
C LYS A 9 -9.22 7.19 -48.11
N ASN A 10 -9.10 7.63 -46.84
CA ASN A 10 -10.16 7.42 -45.86
C ASN A 10 -10.02 8.34 -44.62
N PRO A 11 -10.49 9.58 -44.72
CA PRO A 11 -10.31 10.58 -43.65
C PRO A 11 -10.93 10.18 -42.32
N LYS A 12 -12.07 9.46 -42.32
CA LYS A 12 -12.75 9.02 -41.10
C LYS A 12 -11.96 7.94 -40.35
N SER A 13 -11.30 7.02 -41.07
CA SER A 13 -10.48 5.96 -40.44
C SER A 13 -9.16 6.48 -39.91
N PHE A 14 -8.59 7.50 -40.56
CA PHE A 14 -7.39 8.18 -40.15
C PHE A 14 -7.60 8.96 -38.86
N VAL A 15 -8.68 9.74 -38.80
CA VAL A 15 -9.09 10.48 -37.60
C VAL A 15 -9.34 9.53 -36.42
N LYS A 16 -10.06 8.41 -36.65
CA LYS A 16 -10.32 7.40 -35.60
C LYS A 16 -9.04 6.72 -35.09
N LYS A 17 -8.04 6.51 -35.96
CA LYS A 17 -6.75 5.90 -35.61
C LYS A 17 -5.83 6.86 -34.85
N ILE A 18 -5.84 8.14 -35.19
CA ILE A 18 -5.07 9.17 -34.47
C ILE A 18 -5.73 9.52 -33.14
N PHE A 19 -7.04 9.81 -33.14
CA PHE A 19 -7.75 10.21 -31.92
C PHE A 19 -8.10 9.05 -31.00
N GLY A 20 -8.16 7.81 -31.48
CA GLY A 20 -8.35 6.62 -30.62
C GLY A 20 -7.12 6.24 -29.78
N GLY A 21 -5.91 6.56 -30.23
CA GLY A 21 -4.65 6.28 -29.52
C GLY A 21 -4.15 7.42 -28.62
N ILE A 22 -4.41 8.66 -29.02
CA ILE A 22 -3.97 9.86 -28.28
C ILE A 22 -4.50 9.91 -26.84
N PRO A 23 -5.79 9.63 -26.55
CA PRO A 23 -6.29 9.67 -25.18
C PRO A 23 -5.56 8.70 -24.25
N ARG A 24 -5.20 7.50 -24.73
CA ARG A 24 -4.50 6.50 -23.92
C ARG A 24 -3.05 6.90 -23.66
N LEU A 25 -2.32 7.35 -24.69
CA LEU A 25 -0.93 7.81 -24.56
C LEU A 25 -0.85 9.08 -23.70
N PHE A 26 -1.78 10.01 -23.89
CA PHE A 26 -1.88 11.23 -23.09
C PHE A 26 -2.18 10.89 -21.62
N LYS A 27 -3.12 9.97 -21.36
CA LYS A 27 -3.44 9.51 -19.99
C LYS A 27 -2.23 8.86 -19.32
N ILE A 28 -1.47 8.03 -20.05
CA ILE A 28 -0.24 7.40 -19.53
C ILE A 28 0.83 8.45 -19.24
N TYR A 29 1.00 9.44 -20.13
CA TYR A 29 1.97 10.52 -19.94
C TYR A 29 1.62 11.38 -18.73
N VAL A 30 0.38 11.85 -18.63
CA VAL A 30 -0.12 12.68 -17.52
C VAL A 30 -0.03 11.92 -16.19
N SER A 31 -0.34 10.63 -16.15
CA SER A 31 -0.25 9.83 -14.91
C SER A 31 1.21 9.64 -14.45
N LYS A 32 2.15 9.48 -15.38
CA LYS A 32 3.59 9.42 -15.06
C LYS A 32 4.12 10.77 -14.55
N GLU A 33 3.68 11.85 -15.15
CA GLU A 33 4.05 13.20 -14.74
C GLU A 33 3.49 13.50 -13.35
N GLU A 34 2.21 13.21 -13.08
CA GLU A 34 1.58 13.35 -11.76
C GLU A 34 2.33 12.57 -10.69
N PHE A 35 2.66 11.29 -10.93
CA PHE A 35 3.43 10.48 -10.01
C PHE A 35 4.81 11.09 -9.72
N THR A 36 5.52 11.53 -10.75
CA THR A 36 6.85 12.16 -10.62
C THR A 36 6.78 13.45 -9.81
N ILE A 37 5.75 14.26 -10.02
CA ILE A 37 5.50 15.49 -9.24
C ILE A 37 5.24 15.14 -7.78
N ASN A 38 4.40 14.14 -7.50
CA ASN A 38 4.07 13.71 -6.15
C ASN A 38 5.31 13.17 -5.41
N VAL A 39 6.15 12.37 -6.06
CA VAL A 39 7.43 11.90 -5.49
C VAL A 39 8.35 13.08 -5.16
N ARG A 40 8.47 14.07 -6.06
CA ARG A 40 9.28 15.27 -5.83
C ARG A 40 8.75 16.07 -4.64
N ASN A 41 7.45 16.29 -4.59
CA ASN A 41 6.81 17.03 -3.50
C ASN A 41 6.96 16.31 -2.15
N TRP A 42 6.81 14.98 -2.14
CA TRP A 42 7.07 14.14 -0.97
C TRP A 42 8.48 14.31 -0.44
N LYS A 43 9.48 14.20 -1.32
CA LYS A 43 10.89 14.40 -0.97
C LYS A 43 11.17 15.82 -0.46
N LYS A 44 10.60 16.85 -1.12
CA LYS A 44 10.75 18.25 -0.71
C LYS A 44 10.17 18.51 0.69
N LYS A 45 9.09 17.84 1.05
CA LYS A 45 8.46 17.92 2.39
C LYS A 45 9.16 17.03 3.42
N ASN A 46 10.15 16.23 3.00
CA ASN A 46 10.75 15.19 3.83
C ASN A 46 9.66 14.31 4.49
N GLY A 47 8.74 13.82 3.63
CA GLY A 47 7.50 13.18 4.04
C GLY A 47 7.70 11.94 4.90
N ASP A 48 8.78 11.17 4.65
CA ASP A 48 9.11 9.99 5.46
C ASP A 48 9.34 10.35 6.92
N LYS A 49 10.02 11.47 7.20
CA LYS A 49 10.33 11.93 8.55
C LYS A 49 9.18 12.69 9.22
N TYR A 50 8.53 13.60 8.47
CA TYR A 50 7.61 14.56 9.09
C TYR A 50 6.14 14.22 8.93
N LEU A 51 5.76 13.44 7.92
CA LEU A 51 4.37 13.06 7.71
C LEU A 51 4.08 11.65 8.20
N ARG A 52 4.90 10.66 7.78
CA ARG A 52 4.67 9.25 8.12
C ARG A 52 4.74 8.93 9.61
N LEU A 53 5.44 9.75 10.39
CA LEU A 53 5.61 9.55 11.82
C LEU A 53 4.84 10.56 12.67
N ASN A 54 3.94 11.35 12.07
CA ASN A 54 3.24 12.41 12.81
C ASN A 54 1.77 12.06 13.08
N TYR A 55 1.55 11.38 14.20
CA TYR A 55 0.24 10.99 14.73
C TYR A 55 0.15 11.39 16.21
N PRO A 56 -0.15 12.66 16.53
CA PRO A 56 -0.02 13.19 17.91
C PRO A 56 -0.90 12.51 18.95
N SER A 57 -1.97 11.83 18.54
CA SER A 57 -2.86 11.09 19.43
C SER A 57 -2.35 9.69 19.80
N LEU A 58 -1.27 9.21 19.17
CA LEU A 58 -0.64 7.95 19.58
C LEU A 58 0.05 8.09 20.92
N SER A 59 0.02 7.03 21.71
CA SER A 59 0.62 6.90 23.03
C SER A 59 1.14 5.47 23.25
N GLU A 60 1.68 5.23 24.43
CA GLU A 60 2.13 3.89 24.85
C GLU A 60 1.02 2.84 24.89
N ASN A 61 -0.23 3.26 25.01
CA ASN A 61 -1.41 2.38 25.00
C ASN A 61 -1.94 2.10 23.59
N SER A 62 -1.37 2.74 22.57
CA SER A 62 -1.83 2.62 21.19
C SER A 62 -1.34 1.32 20.54
N ILE A 63 -2.17 0.77 19.66
CA ILE A 63 -1.89 -0.41 18.85
C ILE A 63 -1.65 0.03 17.40
N VAL A 64 -0.47 -0.31 16.89
CA VAL A 64 -0.05 -0.01 15.51
C VAL A 64 0.14 -1.31 14.73
N PHE A 65 -0.42 -1.35 13.52
CA PHE A 65 -0.18 -2.41 12.55
C PHE A 65 0.76 -1.90 11.45
N ASP A 66 1.93 -2.53 11.33
CA ASP A 66 2.87 -2.33 10.23
C ASP A 66 2.70 -3.46 9.22
N VAL A 67 1.83 -3.24 8.22
CA VAL A 67 1.50 -4.24 7.20
C VAL A 67 2.48 -4.09 6.03
N GLY A 68 3.36 -5.09 5.88
CA GLY A 68 4.54 -5.05 5.02
C GLY A 68 5.73 -4.41 5.74
N GLY A 69 6.24 -5.10 6.78
CA GLY A 69 7.26 -4.56 7.69
C GLY A 69 8.66 -4.46 7.12
N TYR A 70 8.98 -5.30 6.12
CA TYR A 70 10.31 -5.39 5.51
C TYR A 70 11.43 -5.57 6.56
N LEU A 71 12.23 -4.53 6.83
CA LEU A 71 13.29 -4.53 7.86
C LEU A 71 12.85 -3.94 9.20
N GLY A 72 11.59 -3.52 9.33
CA GLY A 72 11.01 -3.01 10.56
C GLY A 72 11.38 -1.56 10.89
N ASP A 73 11.84 -0.77 9.92
CA ASP A 73 12.26 0.62 10.19
C ASP A 73 11.09 1.49 10.64
N PHE A 74 9.93 1.37 9.98
CA PHE A 74 8.73 2.11 10.40
C PHE A 74 8.28 1.71 11.80
N ALA A 75 8.24 0.41 12.09
CA ALA A 75 7.88 -0.12 13.41
C ALA A 75 8.81 0.41 14.52
N HIS A 76 10.12 0.43 14.24
CA HIS A 76 11.11 0.99 15.16
C HIS A 76 10.87 2.48 15.44
N GLU A 77 10.77 3.28 14.38
CA GLU A 77 10.66 4.74 14.50
C GLU A 77 9.36 5.18 15.17
N ILE A 78 8.22 4.53 14.86
CA ILE A 78 6.93 4.85 15.46
C ILE A 78 6.90 4.44 16.95
N HIS A 79 7.44 3.25 17.27
CA HIS A 79 7.59 2.81 18.64
C HIS A 79 8.49 3.73 19.47
N MET A 80 9.66 4.08 18.94
CA MET A 80 10.59 4.99 19.63
C MET A 80 9.98 6.36 19.89
N LYS A 81 9.09 6.80 19.02
CA LYS A 81 8.44 8.12 19.17
C LYS A 81 7.31 8.13 20.18
N TYR A 82 6.49 7.08 20.23
CA TYR A 82 5.24 7.07 20.99
C TYR A 82 5.16 6.01 22.09
N GLY A 83 6.12 5.08 22.16
CA GLY A 83 6.09 3.96 23.10
C GLY A 83 5.03 2.90 22.76
N CYS A 84 4.31 3.06 21.64
CA CYS A 84 3.16 2.25 21.26
C CYS A 84 3.52 0.78 20.98
N LYS A 85 2.52 -0.10 21.12
CA LYS A 85 2.65 -1.49 20.73
C LYS A 85 2.52 -1.65 19.21
N VAL A 86 3.49 -2.35 18.58
CA VAL A 86 3.51 -2.53 17.12
C VAL A 86 3.44 -4.01 16.76
N TYR A 87 2.53 -4.37 15.87
CA TYR A 87 2.47 -5.66 15.23
C TYR A 87 2.97 -5.53 13.79
N ILE A 88 4.09 -6.21 13.48
CA ILE A 88 4.69 -6.27 12.15
C ILE A 88 4.16 -7.50 11.44
N PHE A 89 3.53 -7.31 10.28
CA PHE A 89 3.08 -8.39 9.41
C PHE A 89 4.02 -8.47 8.20
N GLU A 90 4.91 -9.47 8.22
CA GLU A 90 5.91 -9.66 7.17
C GLU A 90 5.91 -11.12 6.70
N PRO A 91 5.34 -11.39 5.51
CA PRO A 91 5.19 -12.75 5.00
C PRO A 91 6.49 -13.37 4.49
N HIS A 92 7.48 -12.55 4.09
CA HIS A 92 8.73 -13.07 3.56
C HIS A 92 9.64 -13.56 4.69
N PRO A 93 10.01 -14.87 4.74
CA PRO A 93 10.69 -15.45 5.90
C PRO A 93 12.04 -14.80 6.22
N VAL A 94 12.79 -14.34 5.20
CA VAL A 94 14.08 -13.67 5.42
C VAL A 94 13.90 -12.32 6.09
N PHE A 95 12.90 -11.53 5.69
CA PHE A 95 12.64 -10.23 6.30
C PHE A 95 11.97 -10.38 7.66
N PHE A 96 11.06 -11.34 7.80
CA PHE A 96 10.52 -11.72 9.11
C PHE A 96 11.64 -12.04 10.09
N GLU A 97 12.59 -12.91 9.73
CA GLU A 97 13.67 -13.31 10.62
C GLU A 97 14.57 -12.12 11.01
N LYS A 98 14.86 -11.21 10.07
CA LYS A 98 15.58 -9.96 10.38
C LYS A 98 14.83 -9.07 11.36
N CYS A 99 13.51 -8.91 11.19
CA CYS A 99 12.68 -8.17 12.15
C CYS A 99 12.62 -8.88 13.52
N ASN A 100 12.47 -10.21 13.52
CA ASN A 100 12.40 -11.00 14.74
C ASN A 100 13.70 -10.90 15.56
N GLN A 101 14.85 -10.97 14.91
CA GLN A 101 16.14 -10.76 15.56
C GLN A 101 16.35 -9.32 16.04
N ARG A 102 15.95 -8.34 15.21
CA ARG A 102 16.08 -6.91 15.55
C ARG A 102 15.29 -6.53 16.80
N PHE A 103 14.13 -7.13 17.01
CA PHE A 103 13.21 -6.77 18.09
C PHE A 103 13.08 -7.84 19.16
N ALA A 104 14.00 -8.81 19.21
CA ALA A 104 13.93 -9.93 20.15
C ALA A 104 13.78 -9.52 21.63
N ASP A 105 14.41 -8.40 22.01
CA ASP A 105 14.38 -7.87 23.38
C ASP A 105 13.29 -6.83 23.61
N ASN A 106 12.43 -6.55 22.60
CA ASN A 106 11.38 -5.54 22.72
C ASN A 106 9.99 -6.17 22.72
N ILE A 107 9.41 -6.33 23.90
CA ILE A 107 8.08 -6.95 24.10
C ILE A 107 6.93 -6.16 23.45
N ASN A 108 7.14 -4.90 23.09
CA ASN A 108 6.13 -4.05 22.47
C ASN A 108 6.17 -4.09 20.93
N ILE A 109 7.17 -4.74 20.32
CA ILE A 109 7.22 -4.95 18.87
C ILE A 109 7.12 -6.45 18.59
N ILE A 110 6.00 -6.87 18.06
CA ILE A 110 5.67 -8.27 17.78
C ILE A 110 5.74 -8.51 16.29
N THR A 111 6.59 -9.45 15.88
CA THR A 111 6.76 -9.85 14.47
C THR A 111 5.94 -11.09 14.16
N LEU A 112 5.21 -11.08 13.05
CA LEU A 112 4.32 -12.14 12.61
C LEU A 112 4.68 -12.55 11.19
N ASN A 113 5.02 -13.84 10.97
CA ASN A 113 5.47 -14.36 9.68
C ASN A 113 4.29 -14.69 8.75
N TYR A 114 3.42 -13.74 8.55
CA TYR A 114 2.35 -13.77 7.54
C TYR A 114 1.94 -12.35 7.18
N GLY A 115 1.40 -12.20 5.97
CA GLY A 115 0.77 -10.95 5.54
C GLY A 115 -0.70 -10.88 5.91
N LEU A 116 -1.30 -9.68 5.88
CA LEU A 116 -2.75 -9.50 5.99
C LEU A 116 -3.39 -9.44 4.60
N SER A 117 -4.56 -10.08 4.47
CA SER A 117 -5.31 -10.12 3.22
C SER A 117 -6.82 -10.23 3.48
N ASP A 118 -7.59 -10.30 2.40
CA ASP A 118 -9.02 -10.65 2.37
C ASP A 118 -9.28 -12.14 2.59
N ILE A 119 -8.27 -12.98 2.38
CA ILE A 119 -8.34 -14.45 2.52
C ILE A 119 -7.17 -14.98 3.34
N SER A 120 -7.29 -16.21 3.84
CA SER A 120 -6.17 -16.97 4.42
C SER A 120 -5.66 -17.99 3.42
N GLY A 121 -4.33 -18.11 3.28
CA GLY A 121 -3.73 -19.07 2.34
C GLY A 121 -2.23 -18.91 2.18
N LYS A 122 -1.65 -19.78 1.33
CA LYS A 122 -0.23 -19.71 0.96
C LYS A 122 -0.09 -19.27 -0.49
N PHE A 123 0.89 -18.45 -0.76
CA PHE A 123 1.22 -17.97 -2.10
C PHE A 123 2.73 -18.01 -2.33
N LYS A 124 3.12 -17.98 -3.60
CA LYS A 124 4.54 -17.97 -3.99
C LYS A 124 4.96 -16.54 -4.28
N LEU A 125 5.98 -16.07 -3.58
CA LEU A 125 6.71 -14.87 -3.95
C LEU A 125 7.92 -15.26 -4.79
N THR A 126 8.20 -14.48 -5.83
CA THR A 126 9.46 -14.59 -6.54
C THR A 126 10.49 -13.74 -5.82
N ASP A 127 11.59 -14.36 -5.42
CA ASP A 127 12.69 -13.67 -4.73
C ASP A 127 13.39 -12.73 -5.71
N SER A 128 13.03 -11.46 -5.70
CA SER A 128 13.78 -10.40 -6.34
C SER A 128 14.55 -9.68 -5.25
N VAL A 129 15.87 -9.79 -5.29
CA VAL A 129 16.82 -9.27 -4.28
C VAL A 129 16.64 -7.77 -3.96
N ASP A 130 15.90 -7.03 -4.77
CA ASP A 130 15.72 -5.58 -4.65
C ASP A 130 14.41 -5.13 -3.98
N GLY A 131 13.68 -6.03 -3.32
CA GLY A 131 12.48 -5.66 -2.53
C GLY A 131 11.32 -5.04 -3.33
N SER A 132 11.44 -4.97 -4.63
CA SER A 132 10.46 -4.36 -5.51
C SER A 132 9.92 -5.34 -6.54
N SER A 133 8.82 -5.93 -6.24
CA SER A 133 7.75 -6.41 -7.10
C SER A 133 7.34 -7.88 -6.96
N PHE A 134 6.14 -8.08 -6.46
CA PHE A 134 5.32 -9.29 -6.58
C PHE A 134 5.13 -9.79 -8.02
N LEU A 135 5.56 -9.06 -9.04
CA LEU A 135 5.25 -9.31 -10.44
C LEU A 135 6.46 -9.60 -11.34
N ASN A 136 7.70 -9.62 -10.84
CA ASN A 136 8.86 -9.89 -11.69
C ASN A 136 9.23 -11.38 -11.69
N LEU A 137 8.53 -12.18 -12.51
CA LEU A 137 8.66 -13.62 -12.66
C LEU A 137 10.00 -14.10 -13.28
N LYS A 138 11.08 -13.35 -13.20
CA LYS A 138 12.39 -13.71 -13.76
C LYS A 138 13.43 -14.18 -12.74
N GLY A 139 13.12 -14.17 -11.44
CA GLY A 139 13.96 -14.76 -10.41
C GLY A 139 13.82 -16.28 -10.37
N LYS A 140 14.91 -17.01 -10.11
CA LYS A 140 14.92 -18.48 -10.11
C LYS A 140 14.38 -19.09 -8.81
N ASP A 141 14.37 -18.35 -7.71
CA ASP A 141 13.94 -18.85 -6.41
C ASP A 141 12.56 -18.31 -6.04
N THR A 142 11.68 -19.20 -5.65
CA THR A 142 10.33 -18.86 -5.16
C THR A 142 10.24 -19.19 -3.69
N VAL A 143 9.76 -18.24 -2.90
CA VAL A 143 9.51 -18.40 -1.47
C VAL A 143 8.02 -18.59 -1.24
N ILE A 144 7.66 -19.58 -0.42
CA ILE A 144 6.27 -19.76 0.01
C ILE A 144 6.00 -18.84 1.18
N CYS A 145 5.03 -17.94 1.03
CA CYS A 145 4.58 -17.02 2.05
C CYS A 145 3.15 -17.34 2.46
N GLU A 146 2.77 -16.96 3.67
CA GLU A 146 1.43 -17.08 4.20
C GLU A 146 0.75 -15.71 4.24
N VAL A 147 -0.54 -15.67 3.93
CA VAL A 147 -1.43 -14.55 4.25
C VAL A 147 -2.59 -15.04 5.11
N ARG A 148 -3.09 -14.16 5.97
CA ARG A 148 -4.23 -14.46 6.82
C ARG A 148 -5.30 -13.39 6.68
N ASN A 149 -6.54 -13.82 6.74
CA ASN A 149 -7.68 -12.91 6.75
C ASN A 149 -7.57 -11.97 7.96
N ILE A 150 -7.71 -10.66 7.70
CA ILE A 150 -7.54 -9.64 8.75
C ILE A 150 -8.50 -9.85 9.93
N PHE A 151 -9.76 -10.25 9.70
CA PHE A 151 -10.73 -10.41 10.77
C PHE A 151 -10.44 -11.63 11.65
N ASP A 152 -9.87 -12.71 11.07
CA ASP A 152 -9.40 -13.86 11.83
C ASP A 152 -8.23 -13.45 12.73
N VAL A 153 -7.29 -12.66 12.19
CA VAL A 153 -6.13 -12.14 12.93
C VAL A 153 -6.57 -11.22 14.08
N LEU A 154 -7.50 -10.31 13.84
CA LEU A 154 -8.04 -9.43 14.88
C LEU A 154 -8.67 -10.22 16.02
N LYS A 155 -9.44 -11.27 15.68
CA LYS A 155 -10.05 -12.18 16.66
C LYS A 155 -8.99 -12.93 17.47
N ASP A 156 -7.97 -13.49 16.80
CA ASP A 156 -6.90 -14.26 17.47
C ASP A 156 -6.07 -13.39 18.41
N LEU A 157 -5.76 -12.16 17.99
CA LEU A 157 -5.02 -11.17 18.77
C LEU A 157 -5.90 -10.48 19.83
N LYS A 158 -7.23 -10.68 19.80
CA LYS A 158 -8.23 -10.00 20.66
C LYS A 158 -8.16 -8.47 20.55
N ILE A 159 -7.94 -7.97 19.34
CA ILE A 159 -7.86 -6.55 19.02
C ILE A 159 -9.17 -6.11 18.36
N ASN A 160 -9.83 -5.12 18.96
CA ASN A 160 -11.10 -4.57 18.48
C ASN A 160 -10.92 -3.21 17.77
N ASN A 161 -9.82 -2.53 18.03
CA ASN A 161 -9.49 -1.23 17.44
C ASN A 161 -7.98 -1.13 17.17
N ILE A 162 -7.62 -0.51 16.07
CA ILE A 162 -6.24 -0.24 15.66
C ILE A 162 -6.07 1.27 15.61
N ASP A 163 -5.08 1.81 16.32
CA ASP A 163 -4.84 3.25 16.32
C ASP A 163 -4.20 3.74 15.03
N LEU A 164 -3.24 2.98 14.49
CA LEU A 164 -2.64 3.27 13.20
C LEU A 164 -2.39 1.98 12.41
N MET A 165 -2.89 1.92 11.18
CA MET A 165 -2.55 0.86 10.22
C MET A 165 -1.75 1.45 9.07
N LYS A 166 -0.44 1.18 9.02
CA LYS A 166 0.40 1.44 7.85
C LYS A 166 0.29 0.25 6.90
N VAL A 167 0.06 0.51 5.62
CA VAL A 167 -0.09 -0.51 4.56
C VAL A 167 0.84 -0.20 3.41
N ASN A 168 1.79 -1.11 3.15
CA ASN A 168 2.72 -1.07 2.02
C ASN A 168 3.06 -2.52 1.62
N ILE A 169 2.26 -3.13 0.73
CA ILE A 169 2.29 -4.56 0.43
C ILE A 169 2.16 -4.88 -1.07
N GLU A 170 2.76 -4.04 -1.89
CA GLU A 170 3.06 -4.28 -3.31
C GLU A 170 1.85 -4.77 -4.13
N GLY A 171 0.67 -4.17 -3.92
CA GLY A 171 -0.58 -4.48 -4.61
C GLY A 171 -1.60 -5.24 -3.76
N GLY A 172 -1.20 -5.84 -2.64
CA GLY A 172 -2.09 -6.50 -1.68
C GLY A 172 -2.98 -5.53 -0.90
N GLU A 173 -2.67 -4.24 -0.90
CA GLU A 173 -3.49 -3.20 -0.27
C GLU A 173 -4.89 -3.11 -0.86
N TYR A 174 -5.05 -3.41 -2.14
CA TYR A 174 -6.35 -3.35 -2.80
C TYR A 174 -7.34 -4.41 -2.30
N PRO A 175 -7.05 -5.72 -2.31
CA PRO A 175 -7.95 -6.73 -1.76
C PRO A 175 -8.14 -6.56 -0.26
N LEU A 176 -7.09 -6.25 0.51
CA LEU A 176 -7.18 -6.04 1.95
C LEU A 176 -8.16 -4.93 2.32
N LEU A 177 -7.94 -3.71 1.79
CA LEU A 177 -8.77 -2.55 2.14
C LEU A 177 -10.18 -2.64 1.56
N GLN A 178 -10.34 -3.25 0.37
CA GLN A 178 -11.65 -3.51 -0.19
C GLN A 178 -12.45 -4.48 0.69
N HIS A 179 -11.81 -5.52 1.21
CA HIS A 179 -12.45 -6.48 2.10
C HIS A 179 -12.95 -5.83 3.41
N ILE A 180 -12.11 -4.98 4.03
CA ILE A 180 -12.50 -4.22 5.22
C ILE A 180 -13.68 -3.29 4.90
N ALA A 181 -13.65 -2.63 3.73
CA ALA A 181 -14.73 -1.77 3.28
C ALA A 181 -16.04 -2.53 3.02
N ASP A 182 -15.98 -3.69 2.36
CA ASP A 182 -17.15 -4.53 2.05
C ASP A 182 -17.81 -5.09 3.33
N LYS A 183 -17.05 -5.20 4.43
CA LYS A 183 -17.57 -5.54 5.76
C LYS A 183 -18.07 -4.33 6.57
N ASN A 184 -18.04 -3.12 5.99
CA ASN A 184 -18.35 -1.85 6.66
C ASN A 184 -17.55 -1.64 7.97
N SER A 185 -16.28 -2.07 7.99
CA SER A 185 -15.44 -2.09 9.18
C SER A 185 -14.20 -1.20 9.06
N LEU A 186 -14.21 -0.22 8.16
CA LEU A 186 -13.06 0.71 8.03
C LEU A 186 -12.82 1.51 9.32
N ASP A 187 -13.84 1.77 10.09
CA ASP A 187 -13.81 2.51 11.36
C ASP A 187 -13.17 1.77 12.53
N ILE A 188 -12.80 0.50 12.37
CA ILE A 188 -11.97 -0.23 13.34
C ILE A 188 -10.54 0.33 13.43
N VAL A 189 -10.14 1.16 12.48
CA VAL A 189 -8.82 1.81 12.42
C VAL A 189 -8.98 3.31 12.59
N ASN A 190 -8.22 3.92 13.50
CA ASN A 190 -8.25 5.36 13.71
C ASN A 190 -7.50 6.12 12.61
N PHE A 191 -6.31 5.64 12.27
CA PHE A 191 -5.50 6.22 11.20
C PHE A 191 -5.08 5.15 10.19
N TYR A 192 -5.33 5.43 8.92
CA TYR A 192 -4.70 4.69 7.82
C TYR A 192 -3.53 5.49 7.26
N GLN A 193 -2.41 4.82 7.01
CA GLN A 193 -1.29 5.31 6.22
C GLN A 193 -1.05 4.32 5.09
N ILE A 194 -1.37 4.69 3.86
CA ILE A 194 -1.46 3.75 2.74
C ILE A 194 -0.52 4.18 1.61
N GLN A 195 0.28 3.25 1.13
CA GLN A 195 0.94 3.33 -0.17
C GLN A 195 0.16 2.46 -1.17
N PHE A 196 -0.59 3.09 -2.07
CA PHE A 196 -1.18 2.40 -3.21
C PHE A 196 -0.17 2.25 -4.33
N HIS A 197 -0.12 1.07 -4.97
CA HIS A 197 0.81 0.80 -6.06
C HIS A 197 0.12 0.94 -7.41
N ASN A 198 0.72 1.69 -8.33
CA ASN A 198 0.13 2.01 -9.64
C ASN A 198 0.43 1.00 -10.75
N PHE A 199 1.25 -0.02 -10.47
CA PHE A 199 1.56 -1.08 -11.43
C PHE A 199 0.51 -2.21 -11.48
N ILE A 200 -0.48 -2.15 -10.57
CA ILE A 200 -1.61 -3.09 -10.55
C ILE A 200 -2.60 -2.71 -11.65
N GLU A 201 -3.16 -3.73 -12.32
CA GLU A 201 -4.22 -3.52 -13.31
C GLU A 201 -5.41 -2.76 -12.71
N GLU A 202 -5.91 -1.75 -13.41
CA GLU A 202 -6.97 -0.84 -12.95
C GLU A 202 -6.69 -0.16 -11.59
N ALA A 203 -5.42 0.05 -11.22
CA ALA A 203 -5.01 0.61 -9.93
C ALA A 203 -5.80 1.87 -9.56
N GLU A 204 -5.94 2.82 -10.48
CA GLU A 204 -6.71 4.06 -10.25
C GLU A 204 -8.17 3.79 -9.89
N LYS A 205 -8.84 2.92 -10.62
CA LYS A 205 -10.25 2.58 -10.40
C LYS A 205 -10.44 1.86 -9.06
N LYS A 206 -9.56 0.91 -8.75
CA LYS A 206 -9.56 0.18 -7.46
C LYS A 206 -9.31 1.13 -6.30
N ARG A 207 -8.31 2.01 -6.42
CA ARG A 207 -8.03 3.05 -5.43
C ARG A 207 -9.26 3.94 -5.20
N GLN A 208 -9.87 4.49 -6.26
CA GLN A 208 -11.04 5.35 -6.15
C GLN A 208 -12.20 4.67 -5.40
N LYS A 209 -12.44 3.38 -5.65
CA LYS A 209 -13.48 2.62 -4.94
C LYS A 209 -13.22 2.58 -3.42
N ILE A 210 -11.98 2.34 -3.02
CA ILE A 210 -11.56 2.34 -1.61
C ILE A 210 -11.68 3.74 -1.02
N LEU A 211 -11.26 4.79 -1.73
CA LEU A 211 -11.38 6.17 -1.25
C LEU A 211 -12.83 6.60 -1.02
N ILE A 212 -13.77 6.18 -1.88
CA ILE A 212 -15.21 6.44 -1.69
C ILE A 212 -15.70 5.79 -0.39
N ALA A 213 -15.23 4.58 -0.07
CA ALA A 213 -15.58 3.90 1.17
C ALA A 213 -14.94 4.60 2.39
N LEU A 214 -13.64 4.92 2.33
CA LEU A 214 -12.91 5.65 3.38
C LEU A 214 -13.59 7.00 3.69
N ASN A 215 -13.99 7.75 2.68
CA ASN A 215 -14.65 9.06 2.87
C ASN A 215 -15.95 9.00 3.69
N ARG A 216 -16.54 7.83 3.92
CA ARG A 216 -17.73 7.69 4.77
C ARG A 216 -17.40 7.81 6.25
N SER A 217 -16.25 7.26 6.67
CA SER A 217 -15.81 7.16 8.07
C SER A 217 -14.56 7.97 8.39
N HIS A 218 -13.78 8.38 7.37
CA HIS A 218 -12.48 9.05 7.53
C HIS A 218 -12.40 10.33 6.72
N THR A 219 -11.47 11.21 7.14
CA THR A 219 -11.06 12.41 6.43
C THR A 219 -9.62 12.22 5.93
N ASN A 220 -9.37 12.56 4.66
CA ASN A 220 -8.00 12.55 4.14
C ASN A 220 -7.21 13.71 4.77
N THR A 221 -6.12 13.40 5.46
CA THR A 221 -5.28 14.40 6.12
C THR A 221 -4.16 14.92 5.22
N TRP A 222 -3.60 14.04 4.41
CA TRP A 222 -2.66 14.38 3.33
C TRP A 222 -2.63 13.27 2.27
N CYS A 223 -2.35 13.66 1.02
CA CYS A 223 -2.31 12.73 -0.11
C CYS A 223 -1.23 13.13 -1.10
N TYR A 224 -0.33 12.20 -1.39
CA TYR A 224 0.61 12.19 -2.50
C TYR A 224 0.32 10.93 -3.30
N LYS A 225 -0.61 11.04 -4.23
CA LYS A 225 -1.20 9.92 -4.98
C LYS A 225 -0.14 8.93 -5.48
N PHE A 226 -0.32 7.65 -5.15
CA PHE A 226 0.59 6.54 -5.42
C PHE A 226 1.98 6.64 -4.78
N VAL A 227 2.20 7.60 -3.89
CA VAL A 227 3.39 7.68 -3.06
C VAL A 227 3.04 7.31 -1.63
N TRP A 228 2.23 8.15 -0.98
CA TRP A 228 1.67 7.90 0.34
C TRP A 228 0.43 8.77 0.57
N GLU A 229 -0.50 8.27 1.35
CA GLU A 229 -1.66 9.03 1.81
C GLU A 229 -2.08 8.63 3.21
N SER A 230 -2.67 9.56 3.95
CA SER A 230 -3.14 9.35 5.31
C SER A 230 -4.60 9.77 5.47
N TRP A 231 -5.29 9.01 6.29
CA TRP A 231 -6.70 9.15 6.58
C TRP A 231 -6.92 9.04 8.07
N GLU A 232 -7.75 9.93 8.64
CA GLU A 232 -8.09 9.99 10.06
C GLU A 232 -9.59 9.76 10.24
N ARG A 233 -9.97 8.93 11.20
CA ARG A 233 -11.37 8.67 11.54
C ARG A 233 -12.05 9.96 12.02
N LYS A 234 -13.27 10.20 11.55
CA LYS A 234 -14.10 11.37 11.90
C LYS A 234 -14.56 11.35 13.35
#